data_1a295d3310aaa24843d915e30579a2e3
#
_entry.id   1a295d3310aaa24843d915e30579a2e3
#
_cell.length_a   1.000
_cell.length_b   1.000
_cell.length_c   1.000
_cell.angle_alpha   90.00
_cell.angle_beta   90.00
_cell.angle_gamma   90.00
#
_symmetry.space_group_name_H-M   'P 1'
#
loop_
_entity.id
_entity.type
_entity.pdbx_description
1 polymer ?
#
loop_
_entity_poly.entity_id
_entity_poly.type
_entity_poly.pdbx_seq_one_letter_code
_entity_poly.pdbx_strand_id
1 'polypeptide(L)'
;MKVLIADDHRLIIEGVKIKLAELDPGVEAVVAMNLDELDRAVAEHADELDLVLVDITMPGTNGHQHVARLRAQAPALPVIVLSGSEDVDLMRSLMEIGVLGFIPKAYSPDVMLSAIRLVLAGGIYIPPLLLANAQAQGWQPSETASPKPDSTHSIDGLRNLLTERQIDVMRLLSQGKPNKLIARDLGISEGTVKIHLAAIFRALNVRNRVEAVVASRKLQGL
;
A
#
# COMPACT_ATOMS: atom_id res chain seq x y z
N MET A 1 2.68 4.17 15.89
CA MET A 1 2.75 3.63 14.51
C MET A 1 3.70 2.44 14.49
N LYS A 2 3.33 1.32 13.84
CA LYS A 2 4.18 0.12 13.74
C LYS A 2 4.57 -0.13 12.28
N VAL A 3 5.87 -0.15 11.99
CA VAL A 3 6.41 -0.23 10.61
C VAL A 3 7.34 -1.44 10.49
N LEU A 4 7.13 -2.27 9.47
CA LEU A 4 8.08 -3.32 9.11
C LEU A 4 9.09 -2.77 8.10
N ILE A 5 10.37 -2.92 8.42
CA ILE A 5 11.50 -2.55 7.56
C ILE A 5 12.21 -3.84 7.18
N ALA A 6 12.08 -4.23 5.92
CA ALA A 6 12.73 -5.41 5.37
C ALA A 6 13.86 -4.98 4.43
N ASP A 7 15.09 -5.10 4.89
CA ASP A 7 16.33 -4.73 4.18
C ASP A 7 17.52 -5.45 4.83
N ASP A 8 18.45 -5.99 4.05
CA ASP A 8 19.65 -6.64 4.58
C ASP A 8 20.79 -5.66 4.90
N HIS A 9 20.61 -4.37 4.55
CA HIS A 9 21.58 -3.32 4.79
C HIS A 9 21.28 -2.58 6.10
N ARG A 10 22.02 -2.88 7.17
CA ARG A 10 21.84 -2.26 8.50
C ARG A 10 21.87 -0.73 8.48
N LEU A 11 22.70 -0.13 7.64
CA LEU A 11 22.80 1.34 7.55
C LEU A 11 21.49 1.94 7.02
N ILE A 12 20.85 1.29 6.05
CA ILE A 12 19.54 1.71 5.53
C ILE A 12 18.48 1.60 6.63
N ILE A 13 18.43 0.47 7.33
CA ILE A 13 17.48 0.25 8.43
C ILE A 13 17.60 1.36 9.49
N GLU A 14 18.79 1.65 9.95
CA GLU A 14 19.01 2.69 10.97
C GLU A 14 18.67 4.09 10.43
N GLY A 15 19.03 4.41 9.19
CA GLY A 15 18.64 5.66 8.54
C GLY A 15 17.11 5.82 8.44
N VAL A 16 16.42 4.75 8.07
CA VAL A 16 14.95 4.70 8.00
C VAL A 16 14.32 4.90 9.37
N LYS A 17 14.83 4.22 10.42
CA LYS A 17 14.33 4.38 11.80
C LYS A 17 14.45 5.82 12.30
N ILE A 18 15.61 6.46 12.07
CA ILE A 18 15.82 7.86 12.44
C ILE A 18 14.77 8.75 11.75
N LYS A 19 14.54 8.57 10.46
CA LYS A 19 13.56 9.36 9.71
C LYS A 19 12.11 9.06 10.11
N LEU A 20 11.78 7.83 10.42
CA LEU A 20 10.47 7.49 10.95
C LEU A 20 10.19 8.11 12.32
N ALA A 21 11.22 8.25 13.18
CA ALA A 21 11.11 8.92 14.47
C ALA A 21 10.80 10.43 14.33
N GLU A 22 11.22 11.07 13.22
CA GLU A 22 10.81 12.46 12.90
C GLU A 22 9.32 12.56 12.54
N LEU A 23 8.73 11.47 12.02
CA LEU A 23 7.31 11.41 11.67
C LEU A 23 6.43 11.09 12.88
N ASP A 24 6.85 10.12 13.67
CA ASP A 24 6.18 9.66 14.89
C ASP A 24 7.24 9.25 15.93
N PRO A 25 7.47 10.05 16.99
CA PRO A 25 8.42 9.69 18.05
C PRO A 25 8.11 8.35 18.74
N GLY A 26 6.87 7.87 18.66
CA GLY A 26 6.44 6.58 19.19
C GLY A 26 6.43 5.46 18.15
N VAL A 27 7.17 5.60 17.03
CA VAL A 27 7.24 4.56 16.01
C VAL A 27 7.90 3.29 16.57
N GLU A 28 7.25 2.17 16.34
CA GLU A 28 7.78 0.83 16.60
C GLU A 28 8.24 0.22 15.27
N ALA A 29 9.51 -0.11 15.17
CA ALA A 29 10.10 -0.70 13.97
C ALA A 29 10.33 -2.20 14.17
N VAL A 30 9.64 -3.02 13.37
CA VAL A 30 9.94 -4.44 13.19
C VAL A 30 10.96 -4.56 12.06
N VAL A 31 12.01 -5.35 12.24
CA VAL A 31 13.09 -5.49 11.24
C VAL A 31 13.13 -6.90 10.71
N ALA A 32 13.31 -7.05 9.40
CA ALA A 32 13.57 -8.29 8.71
C ALA A 32 14.78 -8.10 7.78
N MET A 33 15.78 -9.00 7.86
CA MET A 33 17.02 -8.91 7.09
C MET A 33 17.10 -9.96 5.97
N ASN A 34 16.09 -10.80 5.83
CA ASN A 34 15.98 -11.84 4.81
C ASN A 34 14.51 -12.23 4.61
N LEU A 35 14.28 -13.10 3.60
CA LEU A 35 12.94 -13.53 3.23
C LEU A 35 12.20 -14.25 4.37
N ASP A 36 12.87 -15.14 5.10
CA ASP A 36 12.24 -15.93 6.17
C ASP A 36 11.79 -15.03 7.34
N GLU A 37 12.59 -14.02 7.66
CA GLU A 37 12.24 -13.02 8.69
C GLU A 37 11.09 -12.13 8.21
N LEU A 38 11.06 -11.74 6.94
CA LEU A 38 9.96 -10.99 6.34
C LEU A 38 8.65 -11.78 6.44
N ASP A 39 8.65 -13.03 6.00
CA ASP A 39 7.46 -13.89 6.03
C ASP A 39 6.95 -14.10 7.46
N ARG A 40 7.85 -14.31 8.41
CA ARG A 40 7.51 -14.46 9.84
C ARG A 40 6.92 -13.16 10.40
N ALA A 41 7.57 -12.02 10.17
CA ALA A 41 7.10 -10.73 10.66
C ALA A 41 5.72 -10.36 10.11
N VAL A 42 5.44 -10.67 8.84
CA VAL A 42 4.11 -10.48 8.26
C VAL A 42 3.08 -11.42 8.88
N ALA A 43 3.42 -12.71 9.08
CA ALA A 43 2.50 -13.67 9.69
C ALA A 43 2.14 -13.29 11.13
N GLU A 44 3.09 -12.77 11.90
CA GLU A 44 2.90 -12.43 13.31
C GLU A 44 2.25 -11.05 13.53
N HIS A 45 2.50 -10.09 12.63
CA HIS A 45 2.18 -8.67 12.88
C HIS A 45 1.30 -7.99 11.82
N ALA A 46 0.81 -8.69 10.78
CA ALA A 46 0.09 -8.04 9.66
C ALA A 46 -1.05 -7.12 10.11
N ASP A 47 -1.79 -7.52 11.15
CA ASP A 47 -2.93 -6.75 11.69
C ASP A 47 -2.50 -5.49 12.45
N GLU A 48 -1.28 -5.47 12.99
CA GLU A 48 -0.73 -4.36 13.77
C GLU A 48 0.09 -3.39 12.91
N LEU A 49 0.63 -3.87 11.77
CA LEU A 49 1.48 -3.06 10.91
C LEU A 49 0.68 -1.96 10.21
N ASP A 50 1.23 -0.76 10.20
CA ASP A 50 0.69 0.40 9.49
C ASP A 50 1.34 0.58 8.12
N LEU A 51 2.57 0.07 7.91
CA LEU A 51 3.36 0.21 6.70
C LEU A 51 4.41 -0.90 6.62
N VAL A 52 4.73 -1.32 5.39
CA VAL A 52 5.92 -2.12 5.08
C VAL A 52 6.82 -1.33 4.14
N LEU A 53 8.08 -1.22 4.51
CA LEU A 53 9.18 -0.79 3.64
C LEU A 53 9.97 -2.04 3.29
N VAL A 54 10.05 -2.41 2.02
CA VAL A 54 10.67 -3.68 1.61
C VAL A 54 11.70 -3.46 0.51
N ASP A 55 12.89 -3.99 0.73
CA ASP A 55 13.90 -4.09 -0.33
C ASP A 55 13.56 -5.21 -1.32
N ILE A 56 13.85 -4.97 -2.58
CA ILE A 56 13.72 -5.96 -3.64
C ILE A 56 14.80 -7.03 -3.53
N THR A 57 16.00 -6.65 -3.09
CA THR A 57 17.17 -7.51 -3.11
C THR A 57 17.61 -7.85 -1.69
N MET A 58 17.11 -8.95 -1.18
CA MET A 58 17.49 -9.49 0.14
C MET A 58 17.89 -10.97 0.02
N PRO A 59 18.65 -11.52 0.99
CA PRO A 59 18.89 -12.96 1.03
C PRO A 59 17.59 -13.78 0.99
N GLY A 60 17.56 -14.78 0.10
CA GLY A 60 16.39 -15.64 -0.11
C GLY A 60 15.34 -15.11 -1.10
N THR A 61 15.44 -13.86 -1.57
CA THR A 61 14.52 -13.32 -2.56
C THR A 61 14.90 -13.70 -3.99
N ASN A 62 13.89 -13.81 -4.87
CA ASN A 62 14.05 -14.02 -6.30
C ASN A 62 13.19 -13.00 -7.06
N GLY A 63 13.82 -11.97 -7.61
CA GLY A 63 13.13 -10.84 -8.22
C GLY A 63 12.15 -10.18 -7.23
N HIS A 64 10.96 -9.88 -7.68
CA HIS A 64 9.92 -9.21 -6.86
C HIS A 64 8.81 -10.17 -6.35
N GLN A 65 9.00 -11.48 -6.43
CA GLN A 65 7.97 -12.46 -6.05
C GLN A 65 7.55 -12.35 -4.58
N HIS A 66 8.48 -12.02 -3.68
CA HIS A 66 8.19 -11.81 -2.26
C HIS A 66 7.24 -10.62 -2.04
N VAL A 67 7.36 -9.56 -2.83
CA VAL A 67 6.45 -8.41 -2.77
C VAL A 67 5.04 -8.80 -3.26
N ALA A 68 4.95 -9.57 -4.34
CA ALA A 68 3.67 -10.09 -4.83
C ALA A 68 2.98 -10.98 -3.78
N ARG A 69 3.75 -11.86 -3.12
CA ARG A 69 3.24 -12.71 -2.04
C ARG A 69 2.78 -11.89 -0.83
N LEU A 70 3.57 -10.91 -0.40
CA LEU A 70 3.20 -9.98 0.66
C LEU A 70 1.87 -9.27 0.35
N ARG A 71 1.70 -8.77 -0.88
CA ARG A 71 0.46 -8.11 -1.32
C ARG A 71 -0.75 -9.06 -1.32
N ALA A 72 -0.54 -10.32 -1.71
CA ALA A 72 -1.60 -11.34 -1.68
C ALA A 72 -2.02 -11.71 -0.24
N GLN A 73 -1.06 -11.80 0.69
CA GLN A 73 -1.31 -12.13 2.09
C GLN A 73 -1.94 -10.96 2.88
N ALA A 74 -1.49 -9.73 2.63
CA ALA A 74 -1.93 -8.54 3.35
C ALA A 74 -2.35 -7.40 2.39
N PRO A 75 -3.46 -7.55 1.64
CA PRO A 75 -3.87 -6.60 0.60
C PRO A 75 -4.21 -5.20 1.12
N ALA A 76 -4.61 -5.07 2.38
CA ALA A 76 -4.92 -3.79 3.01
C ALA A 76 -3.68 -3.08 3.59
N LEU A 77 -2.55 -3.77 3.72
CA LEU A 77 -1.32 -3.23 4.29
C LEU A 77 -0.59 -2.40 3.23
N PRO A 78 -0.31 -1.11 3.50
CA PRO A 78 0.48 -0.28 2.60
C PRO A 78 1.90 -0.83 2.44
N VAL A 79 2.36 -0.95 1.20
CA VAL A 79 3.72 -1.41 0.87
C VAL A 79 4.43 -0.35 0.04
N ILE A 80 5.62 0.04 0.48
CA ILE A 80 6.58 0.85 -0.27
C ILE A 80 7.79 -0.02 -0.54
N VAL A 81 8.23 -0.05 -1.78
CA VAL A 81 9.46 -0.73 -2.18
C VAL A 81 10.64 0.23 -2.10
N LEU A 82 11.71 -0.22 -1.47
CA LEU A 82 13.04 0.39 -1.52
C LEU A 82 13.89 -0.38 -2.55
N SER A 83 14.61 0.29 -3.41
CA SER A 83 15.40 -0.38 -4.45
C SER A 83 16.73 0.32 -4.72
N GLY A 84 17.78 -0.44 -4.90
CA GLY A 84 19.06 0.05 -5.42
C GLY A 84 19.05 0.26 -6.95
N SER A 85 18.01 -0.22 -7.64
CA SER A 85 17.85 -0.09 -9.10
C SER A 85 16.78 0.93 -9.44
N GLU A 86 16.99 1.65 -10.53
CA GLU A 86 16.02 2.58 -11.14
C GLU A 86 15.39 1.97 -12.41
N ASP A 87 15.26 0.65 -12.47
CA ASP A 87 14.62 -0.06 -13.58
C ASP A 87 13.13 0.27 -13.67
N VAL A 88 12.76 0.90 -14.78
CA VAL A 88 11.40 1.38 -15.03
C VAL A 88 10.40 0.24 -15.23
N ASP A 89 10.82 -0.86 -15.84
CA ASP A 89 9.93 -2.00 -16.08
C ASP A 89 9.65 -2.74 -14.76
N LEU A 90 10.65 -2.85 -13.88
CA LEU A 90 10.46 -3.33 -12.52
C LEU A 90 9.50 -2.43 -11.72
N MET A 91 9.70 -1.10 -11.78
CA MET A 91 8.80 -0.14 -11.12
C MET A 91 7.36 -0.32 -11.60
N ARG A 92 7.14 -0.45 -12.91
CA ARG A 92 5.82 -0.65 -13.50
C ARG A 92 5.17 -1.95 -13.00
N SER A 93 5.91 -3.06 -13.06
CA SER A 93 5.43 -4.36 -12.58
C SER A 93 5.03 -4.33 -11.11
N LEU A 94 5.80 -3.64 -10.27
CA LEU A 94 5.50 -3.47 -8.85
C LEU A 94 4.24 -2.64 -8.61
N MET A 95 4.06 -1.55 -9.35
CA MET A 95 2.84 -0.74 -9.26
C MET A 95 1.61 -1.54 -9.71
N GLU A 96 1.74 -2.40 -10.73
CA GLU A 96 0.65 -3.28 -11.21
C GLU A 96 0.20 -4.30 -10.17
N ILE A 97 1.09 -4.77 -9.29
CA ILE A 97 0.72 -5.65 -8.16
C ILE A 97 0.22 -4.89 -6.92
N GLY A 98 0.07 -3.56 -7.03
CA GLY A 98 -0.57 -2.74 -6.00
C GLY A 98 0.35 -2.21 -4.91
N VAL A 99 1.65 -2.08 -5.18
CA VAL A 99 2.58 -1.33 -4.32
C VAL A 99 2.18 0.16 -4.33
N LEU A 100 2.23 0.82 -3.19
CA LEU A 100 1.82 2.22 -3.05
C LEU A 100 2.98 3.22 -3.16
N GLY A 101 4.20 2.74 -3.27
CA GLY A 101 5.37 3.58 -3.49
C GLY A 101 6.58 2.78 -3.93
N PHE A 102 7.40 3.39 -4.77
CA PHE A 102 8.71 2.90 -5.13
C PHE A 102 9.73 4.02 -4.89
N ILE A 103 10.72 3.76 -4.05
CA ILE A 103 11.72 4.74 -3.65
C ILE A 103 13.12 4.19 -3.98
N PRO A 104 13.83 4.79 -4.93
CA PRO A 104 15.24 4.49 -5.13
C PRO A 104 16.05 4.78 -3.85
N LYS A 105 16.89 3.84 -3.42
CA LYS A 105 17.75 3.99 -2.23
C LYS A 105 18.75 5.17 -2.38
N ALA A 106 19.01 5.62 -3.60
CA ALA A 106 19.83 6.78 -3.89
C ALA A 106 19.15 8.13 -3.56
N TYR A 107 17.84 8.13 -3.33
CA TYR A 107 17.12 9.36 -3.01
C TYR A 107 17.40 9.83 -1.59
N SER A 108 17.27 11.14 -1.36
CA SER A 108 17.53 11.71 -0.05
C SER A 108 16.54 11.17 1.01
N PRO A 109 16.97 11.06 2.27
CA PRO A 109 16.09 10.64 3.36
C PRO A 109 14.82 11.49 3.50
N ASP A 110 14.87 12.77 3.11
CA ASP A 110 13.71 13.67 3.19
C ASP A 110 12.68 13.38 2.09
N VAL A 111 13.11 12.97 0.90
CA VAL A 111 12.21 12.47 -0.16
C VAL A 111 11.53 11.18 0.29
N MET A 112 12.29 10.27 0.90
CA MET A 112 11.74 9.03 1.46
C MET A 112 10.68 9.33 2.53
N LEU A 113 10.96 10.24 3.46
CA LEU A 113 10.00 10.62 4.49
C LEU A 113 8.72 11.23 3.90
N SER A 114 8.86 12.06 2.86
CA SER A 114 7.73 12.67 2.16
C SER A 114 6.87 11.63 1.44
N ALA A 115 7.50 10.63 0.80
CA ALA A 115 6.81 9.52 0.16
C ALA A 115 6.06 8.65 1.19
N ILE A 116 6.68 8.37 2.34
CA ILE A 116 6.04 7.64 3.45
C ILE A 116 4.82 8.40 3.97
N ARG A 117 4.93 9.71 4.20
CA ARG A 117 3.80 10.54 4.64
C ARG A 117 2.64 10.49 3.64
N LEU A 118 2.94 10.60 2.36
CA LEU A 118 1.94 10.53 1.29
C LEU A 118 1.20 9.19 1.31
N VAL A 119 1.93 8.08 1.41
CA VAL A 119 1.34 6.74 1.42
C VAL A 119 0.52 6.50 2.68
N LEU A 120 0.98 6.92 3.85
CA LEU A 120 0.21 6.84 5.11
C LEU A 120 -1.06 7.70 5.08
N ALA A 121 -1.04 8.81 4.33
CA ALA A 121 -2.22 9.64 4.07
C ALA A 121 -3.17 9.00 3.03
N GLY A 122 -2.82 7.85 2.44
CA GLY A 122 -3.65 7.12 1.48
C GLY A 122 -3.34 7.45 0.01
N GLY A 123 -2.26 8.18 -0.28
CA GLY A 123 -1.80 8.46 -1.63
C GLY A 123 -0.89 7.36 -2.21
N ILE A 124 -0.42 7.59 -3.43
CA ILE A 124 0.59 6.77 -4.13
C ILE A 124 1.79 7.64 -4.44
N TYR A 125 2.99 7.16 -4.13
CA TYR A 125 4.23 7.81 -4.54
C TYR A 125 4.79 7.16 -5.79
N ILE A 126 4.89 7.95 -6.86
CA ILE A 126 5.46 7.54 -8.15
C ILE A 126 6.76 8.32 -8.36
N PRO A 127 7.91 7.66 -8.57
CA PRO A 127 9.16 8.35 -8.86
C PRO A 127 9.06 9.18 -10.16
N PRO A 128 9.66 10.39 -10.22
CA PRO A 128 9.67 11.21 -11.43
C PRO A 128 10.18 10.49 -12.68
N LEU A 129 11.14 9.58 -12.52
CA LEU A 129 11.72 8.78 -13.60
C LEU A 129 10.67 7.92 -14.31
N LEU A 130 9.73 7.34 -13.58
CA LEU A 130 8.63 6.55 -14.16
C LEU A 130 7.70 7.44 -15.00
N LEU A 131 7.43 8.66 -14.54
CA LEU A 131 6.59 9.62 -15.26
C LEU A 131 7.26 10.14 -16.54
N ALA A 132 8.58 10.41 -16.50
CA ALA A 132 9.34 10.86 -17.66
C ALA A 132 9.36 9.80 -18.78
N ASN A 133 9.56 8.54 -18.44
CA ASN A 133 9.53 7.45 -19.41
C ASN A 133 8.11 7.15 -19.92
N ALA A 134 7.09 7.37 -19.12
CA ALA A 134 5.70 7.25 -19.53
C ALA A 134 5.35 8.23 -20.68
N GLN A 135 5.82 9.47 -20.58
CA GLN A 135 5.63 10.47 -21.65
C GLN A 135 6.40 10.13 -22.94
N ALA A 136 7.61 9.58 -22.81
CA ALA A 136 8.44 9.19 -23.97
C ALA A 136 7.87 7.99 -24.75
N GLN A 137 7.09 7.11 -24.09
CA GLN A 137 6.51 5.91 -24.69
C GLN A 137 5.00 6.04 -24.99
N GLY A 138 4.44 7.27 -24.95
CA GLY A 138 3.02 7.47 -25.18
C GLY A 138 2.12 6.80 -24.15
N TRP A 139 2.65 6.53 -22.95
CA TRP A 139 1.86 6.00 -21.86
C TRP A 139 0.80 7.06 -21.47
N GLN A 140 -0.39 6.84 -21.94
CA GLN A 140 -1.56 7.43 -21.33
C GLN A 140 -1.90 6.54 -20.14
N PRO A 141 -2.20 7.10 -18.95
CA PRO A 141 -2.84 6.32 -17.88
C PRO A 141 -3.99 5.61 -18.56
N SER A 142 -3.90 4.28 -18.65
CA SER A 142 -4.95 3.51 -19.32
C SER A 142 -6.25 3.80 -18.61
N GLU A 143 -7.09 4.63 -19.21
CA GLU A 143 -8.52 4.64 -18.91
C GLU A 143 -9.14 3.25 -19.14
N THR A 144 -8.36 2.33 -19.73
CA THR A 144 -8.76 0.96 -20.09
C THR A 144 -8.38 -0.13 -19.08
N ALA A 145 -7.91 0.22 -17.87
CA ALA A 145 -8.13 -0.66 -16.73
C ALA A 145 -9.43 -0.29 -16.00
N SER A 146 -10.34 0.35 -16.70
CA SER A 146 -11.75 0.28 -16.33
C SER A 146 -12.23 -1.13 -16.67
N PRO A 147 -12.74 -1.92 -15.72
CA PRO A 147 -13.59 -3.04 -16.07
C PRO A 147 -14.66 -2.46 -17.01
N LYS A 148 -14.91 -3.12 -18.16
CA LYS A 148 -16.00 -2.73 -19.06
C LYS A 148 -17.24 -2.44 -18.21
N PRO A 149 -17.95 -1.35 -18.49
CA PRO A 149 -19.19 -1.07 -17.81
C PRO A 149 -20.27 -2.03 -18.37
N ASP A 150 -20.29 -3.25 -17.90
CA ASP A 150 -21.48 -4.05 -17.95
C ASP A 150 -22.21 -3.88 -16.62
N SER A 151 -23.37 -3.22 -16.77
CA SER A 151 -24.50 -3.14 -15.84
C SER A 151 -24.35 -2.29 -14.57
N THR A 152 -25.07 -1.15 -14.56
CA THR A 152 -25.92 -0.64 -13.46
C THR A 152 -25.54 -1.13 -12.05
N HIS A 153 -24.55 -0.52 -11.43
CA HIS A 153 -24.34 -0.68 -10.00
C HIS A 153 -24.70 0.63 -9.29
N SER A 154 -25.97 0.73 -8.94
CA SER A 154 -26.50 1.65 -7.95
C SER A 154 -26.00 1.27 -6.53
N ILE A 155 -26.30 2.11 -5.52
CA ILE A 155 -26.04 1.84 -4.08
C ILE A 155 -26.50 0.42 -3.66
N ASP A 156 -27.53 -0.13 -4.31
CA ASP A 156 -27.97 -1.50 -4.13
C ASP A 156 -26.93 -2.55 -4.54
N GLY A 157 -26.04 -2.23 -5.50
CA GLY A 157 -24.94 -3.12 -5.89
C GLY A 157 -23.85 -3.29 -4.81
N LEU A 158 -23.56 -2.24 -4.04
CA LEU A 158 -22.63 -2.33 -2.90
C LEU A 158 -23.22 -3.17 -1.76
N ARG A 159 -24.53 -3.03 -1.48
CA ARG A 159 -25.23 -3.80 -0.45
C ARG A 159 -25.28 -5.30 -0.75
N ASN A 160 -25.22 -5.67 -2.01
CA ASN A 160 -25.14 -7.07 -2.42
C ASN A 160 -23.73 -7.66 -2.29
N LEU A 161 -22.69 -6.83 -2.26
CA LEU A 161 -21.29 -7.25 -2.22
C LEU A 161 -20.63 -7.08 -0.86
N LEU A 162 -21.11 -6.10 -0.06
CA LEU A 162 -20.49 -5.70 1.20
C LEU A 162 -21.51 -5.76 2.35
N THR A 163 -21.05 -6.15 3.52
CA THR A 163 -21.85 -6.06 4.75
C THR A 163 -22.03 -4.59 5.16
N GLU A 164 -23.07 -4.27 5.97
CA GLU A 164 -23.29 -2.90 6.49
C GLU A 164 -22.04 -2.33 7.16
N ARG A 165 -21.31 -3.15 7.92
CA ARG A 165 -20.07 -2.72 8.57
C ARG A 165 -18.95 -2.40 7.57
N GLN A 166 -18.86 -3.14 6.50
CA GLN A 166 -17.91 -2.86 5.41
C GLN A 166 -18.30 -1.60 4.63
N ILE A 167 -19.59 -1.34 4.49
CA ILE A 167 -20.10 -0.09 3.89
C ILE A 167 -19.72 1.12 4.75
N ASP A 168 -19.84 1.03 6.07
CA ASP A 168 -19.41 2.09 6.99
C ASP A 168 -17.90 2.36 6.88
N VAL A 169 -17.08 1.31 6.86
CA VAL A 169 -15.63 1.43 6.65
C VAL A 169 -15.35 2.05 5.28
N MET A 170 -16.04 1.62 4.23
CA MET A 170 -15.87 2.12 2.88
C MET A 170 -16.25 3.60 2.74
N ARG A 171 -17.31 4.04 3.42
CA ARG A 171 -17.74 5.44 3.46
C ARG A 171 -16.66 6.34 4.07
N LEU A 172 -16.08 5.94 5.20
CA LEU A 172 -15.01 6.70 5.85
C LEU A 172 -13.70 6.64 5.05
N LEU A 173 -13.43 5.51 4.40
CA LEU A 173 -12.33 5.35 3.46
C LEU A 173 -12.42 6.34 2.29
N SER A 174 -13.60 6.49 1.68
CA SER A 174 -13.83 7.40 0.55
C SER A 174 -13.68 8.88 0.93
N GLN A 175 -13.81 9.23 2.21
CA GLN A 175 -13.48 10.53 2.77
C GLN A 175 -11.97 10.75 2.97
N GLY A 176 -11.13 9.79 2.62
CA GLY A 176 -9.68 9.88 2.79
C GLY A 176 -9.17 9.63 4.21
N LYS A 177 -10.02 9.18 5.15
CA LYS A 177 -9.62 8.99 6.56
C LYS A 177 -8.65 7.83 6.71
N PRO A 178 -7.51 8.00 7.40
CA PRO A 178 -6.60 6.92 7.71
C PRO A 178 -7.26 5.88 8.66
N ASN A 179 -6.74 4.65 8.69
CA ASN A 179 -7.33 3.55 9.46
C ASN A 179 -7.53 3.89 10.94
N LYS A 180 -6.61 4.63 11.55
CA LYS A 180 -6.70 5.11 12.94
C LYS A 180 -7.95 5.97 13.19
N LEU A 181 -8.28 6.87 12.27
CA LEU A 181 -9.48 7.69 12.37
C LEU A 181 -10.74 6.89 12.08
N ILE A 182 -10.70 5.96 11.11
CA ILE A 182 -11.81 5.05 10.83
C ILE A 182 -12.10 4.19 12.07
N ALA A 183 -11.07 3.63 12.69
CA ALA A 183 -11.17 2.85 13.91
C ALA A 183 -11.84 3.62 15.04
N ARG A 184 -11.39 4.86 15.28
CA ARG A 184 -11.97 5.75 16.30
C ARG A 184 -13.43 6.08 16.02
N ASP A 185 -13.74 6.47 14.78
CA ASP A 185 -15.10 6.92 14.40
C ASP A 185 -16.09 5.74 14.43
N LEU A 186 -15.64 4.52 14.24
CA LEU A 186 -16.46 3.31 14.28
C LEU A 186 -16.42 2.56 15.62
N GLY A 187 -15.58 2.99 16.57
CA GLY A 187 -15.44 2.34 17.88
C GLY A 187 -14.86 0.91 17.81
N ILE A 188 -13.92 0.66 16.87
CA ILE A 188 -13.25 -0.64 16.66
C ILE A 188 -11.74 -0.47 16.66
N SER A 189 -10.99 -1.59 16.68
CA SER A 189 -9.54 -1.54 16.58
C SER A 189 -9.07 -1.25 15.15
N GLU A 190 -7.85 -0.72 14.99
CA GLU A 190 -7.24 -0.54 13.66
C GLU A 190 -7.05 -1.88 12.95
N GLY A 191 -6.71 -2.95 13.68
CA GLY A 191 -6.65 -4.31 13.14
C GLY A 191 -7.99 -4.75 12.54
N THR A 192 -9.10 -4.46 13.24
CA THR A 192 -10.45 -4.75 12.73
C THR A 192 -10.76 -3.97 11.45
N VAL A 193 -10.31 -2.70 11.36
CA VAL A 193 -10.44 -1.91 10.11
C VAL A 193 -9.66 -2.56 8.97
N LYS A 194 -8.42 -3.02 9.21
CA LYS A 194 -7.61 -3.71 8.19
C LYS A 194 -8.28 -5.00 7.69
N ILE A 195 -8.90 -5.78 8.60
CA ILE A 195 -9.66 -6.98 8.22
C ILE A 195 -10.84 -6.61 7.30
N HIS A 196 -11.61 -5.57 7.66
CA HIS A 196 -12.71 -5.11 6.80
C HIS A 196 -12.20 -4.61 5.45
N LEU A 197 -11.11 -3.85 5.41
CA LEU A 197 -10.51 -3.37 4.15
C LEU A 197 -10.05 -4.52 3.26
N ALA A 198 -9.41 -5.55 3.81
CA ALA A 198 -9.00 -6.73 3.05
C ALA A 198 -10.21 -7.46 2.44
N ALA A 199 -11.32 -7.56 3.17
CA ALA A 199 -12.57 -8.14 2.66
C ALA A 199 -13.20 -7.27 1.57
N ILE A 200 -13.22 -5.94 1.75
CA ILE A 200 -13.72 -4.97 0.76
C ILE A 200 -12.90 -5.05 -0.52
N PHE A 201 -11.58 -5.07 -0.43
CA PHE A 201 -10.70 -5.13 -1.60
C PHE A 201 -10.93 -6.40 -2.41
N ARG A 202 -11.11 -7.53 -1.75
CA ARG A 202 -11.48 -8.80 -2.41
C ARG A 202 -12.87 -8.74 -3.06
N ALA A 203 -13.86 -8.23 -2.35
CA ALA A 203 -15.22 -8.15 -2.85
C ALA A 203 -15.36 -7.21 -4.07
N LEU A 204 -14.62 -6.10 -4.08
CA LEU A 204 -14.61 -5.13 -5.18
C LEU A 204 -13.58 -5.47 -6.26
N ASN A 205 -12.81 -6.56 -6.10
CA ASN A 205 -11.71 -6.95 -6.99
C ASN A 205 -10.72 -5.81 -7.24
N VAL A 206 -10.35 -5.09 -6.18
CA VAL A 206 -9.37 -4.00 -6.21
C VAL A 206 -8.10 -4.37 -5.43
N ARG A 207 -6.96 -3.81 -5.83
CA ARG A 207 -5.66 -4.19 -5.33
C ARG A 207 -5.17 -3.36 -4.15
N ASN A 208 -5.71 -2.16 -3.99
CA ASN A 208 -5.25 -1.23 -2.96
C ASN A 208 -6.36 -0.23 -2.59
N ARG A 209 -6.05 0.59 -1.57
CA ARG A 209 -6.92 1.63 -1.03
C ARG A 209 -7.39 2.64 -2.08
N VAL A 210 -6.48 3.05 -2.97
CA VAL A 210 -6.80 4.09 -3.97
C VAL A 210 -7.79 3.55 -4.98
N GLU A 211 -7.57 2.33 -5.47
CA GLU A 211 -8.52 1.65 -6.35
C GLU A 211 -9.89 1.46 -5.68
N ALA A 212 -9.91 1.14 -4.37
CA ALA A 212 -11.15 1.01 -3.62
C ALA A 212 -11.92 2.35 -3.55
N VAL A 213 -11.23 3.47 -3.31
CA VAL A 213 -11.85 4.81 -3.30
C VAL A 213 -12.40 5.17 -4.69
N VAL A 214 -11.65 4.88 -5.75
CA VAL A 214 -12.12 5.11 -7.13
C VAL A 214 -13.34 4.25 -7.45
N ALA A 215 -13.30 2.97 -7.10
CA ALA A 215 -14.42 2.05 -7.28
C ALA A 215 -15.68 2.52 -6.53
N SER A 216 -15.53 3.00 -5.28
CA SER A 216 -16.65 3.49 -4.49
C SER A 216 -17.35 4.70 -5.12
N ARG A 217 -16.57 5.64 -5.70
CA ARG A 217 -17.15 6.81 -6.38
C ARG A 217 -17.97 6.42 -7.60
N LYS A 218 -17.51 5.46 -8.39
CA LYS A 218 -18.24 4.91 -9.54
C LYS A 218 -19.56 4.24 -9.13
N LEU A 219 -19.58 3.57 -7.97
CA LEU A 219 -20.74 2.86 -7.44
C LEU A 219 -21.73 3.77 -6.72
N GLN A 220 -21.31 4.95 -6.27
CA GLN A 220 -22.17 5.94 -5.59
C GLN A 220 -22.84 6.93 -6.55
N GLY A 221 -22.52 6.88 -7.84
CA GLY A 221 -23.14 7.75 -8.84
C GLY A 221 -22.77 9.23 -8.71
N LEU A 222 -21.56 9.54 -8.21
CA LEU A 222 -20.97 10.88 -8.10
C LEU A 222 -19.92 11.09 -9.18
#